data_f03da805ed10f55e143f4a86dec045c6
#
_entry.id   f03da805ed10f55e143f4a86dec045c6
#
_cell.length_a   1.000
_cell.length_b   1.000
_cell.length_c   1.000
_cell.angle_alpha   90.00
_cell.angle_beta   90.00
_cell.angle_gamma   90.00
#
_symmetry.space_group_name_H-M   'P 1'
#
loop_
_entity.id
_entity.type
_entity.pdbx_description
1 polymer ?
#
loop_
_entity_poly.entity_id
_entity_poly.type
_entity_poly.pdbx_seq_one_letter_code
_entity_poly.pdbx_strand_id
1 'polypeptide(L)'
;MPSGSPLYKLPYKNTYVMETLVAENSYRTEKPTTTLPGTFEQAKKVLPQPYWENHNDEIAMYWHAWKLALSNICHPKENSGFVNSYIAPAYNGNIFMWDDAFITMFCRYGQRFFPFQATLNNFYSKQHPDGFICREIRVDGSDCFSRYDPTSTGPNILPWSEWLYFTQYGDEARLNKVFPVLAAYYKWLKLNRTWRNGTYWSSGWGTGMDNMPRVKEPYNTIYSNGHMVWLDACLQQIMVANILLKMGFYLERWQEIETFEDDIKQLSAYIERNMWNKDLQFLCDQYADDSLSNVKGIYAYWALHTDVLSKDRLDQLVAHLSDTTSFNRPHRTPSLAASNPKYKANGRYWLGGVWPGTNYMLISGLTQKGYRQLAFDIAMNHYDNVFKVYKDTGTFWEYYAPEDAKPGFMARKDFVGWTGLPPIAVLIEYIFGIRANLQEREITLDVTLTDAYGIKKYPFGENGSIDIKVEKRSNKNVKPKVTITTNEPFKLLLLWENNKKEFEIRKGSITI
;
A
#
# COMPACT_ATOMS: atom_id res chain seq x y z
N MET A 1 35.96 -5.73 -9.19
CA MET A 1 35.05 -5.36 -8.10
C MET A 1 35.71 -4.23 -7.33
N PRO A 2 35.02 -3.14 -7.01
CA PRO A 2 35.60 -2.08 -6.18
C PRO A 2 35.99 -2.65 -4.82
N SER A 3 37.23 -2.47 -4.44
CA SER A 3 37.86 -3.18 -3.32
C SER A 3 37.71 -2.46 -1.96
N GLY A 4 36.90 -1.43 -1.87
CA GLY A 4 36.90 -0.54 -0.70
C GLY A 4 35.67 -0.53 0.18
N SER A 5 34.49 -0.89 -0.33
CA SER A 5 33.26 -0.80 0.44
C SER A 5 33.06 -1.95 1.41
N PRO A 6 32.61 -1.70 2.66
CA PRO A 6 32.19 -2.73 3.59
C PRO A 6 31.13 -3.67 3.02
N LEU A 7 30.28 -3.18 2.10
CA LEU A 7 29.23 -3.96 1.44
C LEU A 7 29.77 -5.08 0.55
N TYR A 8 31.03 -4.95 0.07
CA TYR A 8 31.68 -5.95 -0.78
C TYR A 8 32.60 -6.93 -0.06
N LYS A 9 32.94 -6.67 1.18
CA LYS A 9 33.89 -7.52 1.93
C LYS A 9 33.38 -8.94 2.17
N LEU A 10 32.15 -9.22 1.75
CA LEU A 10 31.54 -10.53 1.96
C LEU A 10 30.85 -11.01 0.72
N PRO A 11 31.08 -12.30 0.45
CA PRO A 11 30.36 -12.93 -0.61
C PRO A 11 28.85 -12.83 -0.27
N TYR A 12 28.15 -12.13 -1.09
CA TYR A 12 26.73 -12.27 -1.21
C TYR A 12 26.43 -13.70 -1.68
N LYS A 13 25.57 -14.40 -0.97
CA LYS A 13 25.10 -15.73 -1.35
C LYS A 13 23.59 -15.72 -1.45
N ASN A 14 23.09 -16.15 -2.60
CA ASN A 14 21.76 -16.73 -2.63
C ASN A 14 21.85 -18.11 -1.98
N THR A 15 21.22 -18.25 -0.82
CA THR A 15 21.25 -19.47 -0.05
C THR A 15 19.92 -20.19 -0.23
N TYR A 16 19.98 -21.46 -0.58
CA TYR A 16 18.81 -22.32 -0.57
C TYR A 16 18.80 -23.10 0.75
N VAL A 17 17.98 -22.63 1.66
CA VAL A 17 17.73 -23.29 2.94
C VAL A 17 16.23 -23.53 3.04
N MET A 18 15.83 -24.76 3.33
CA MET A 18 14.43 -25.10 3.56
C MET A 18 13.91 -24.30 4.76
N GLU A 19 12.79 -23.58 4.57
CA GLU A 19 12.15 -22.84 5.64
C GLU A 19 11.02 -23.69 6.23
N THR A 20 11.08 -23.95 7.53
CA THR A 20 10.15 -24.86 8.22
C THR A 20 8.71 -24.36 8.20
N LEU A 21 8.49 -23.03 8.26
CA LEU A 21 7.17 -22.42 8.18
C LEU A 21 6.45 -22.70 6.85
N VAL A 22 7.19 -22.99 5.77
CA VAL A 22 6.58 -23.36 4.49
C VAL A 22 5.82 -24.68 4.55
N ALA A 23 6.17 -25.56 5.51
CA ALA A 23 5.40 -26.79 5.72
C ALA A 23 3.97 -26.53 6.22
N GLU A 24 3.74 -25.38 6.87
CA GLU A 24 2.41 -24.95 7.34
C GLU A 24 1.59 -24.24 6.24
N ASN A 25 2.21 -23.91 5.10
CA ASN A 25 1.54 -23.23 4.00
C ASN A 25 0.57 -24.16 3.26
N SER A 26 -0.68 -24.20 3.70
CA SER A 26 -1.71 -25.05 3.12
C SER A 26 -2.13 -24.63 1.71
N TYR A 27 -1.90 -23.37 1.30
CA TYR A 27 -2.22 -22.90 -0.07
C TYR A 27 -1.49 -23.70 -1.15
N ARG A 28 -0.30 -24.25 -0.86
CA ARG A 28 0.48 -25.05 -1.82
C ARG A 28 -0.16 -26.36 -2.23
N THR A 29 -1.13 -26.85 -1.46
CA THR A 29 -1.83 -28.12 -1.68
C THR A 29 -3.33 -27.94 -1.91
N GLU A 30 -3.82 -26.70 -1.91
CA GLU A 30 -5.23 -26.40 -2.18
C GLU A 30 -5.61 -26.72 -3.62
N LYS A 31 -6.83 -27.21 -3.78
CA LYS A 31 -7.43 -27.41 -5.11
C LYS A 31 -7.90 -26.06 -5.65
N PRO A 32 -7.75 -25.81 -6.95
CA PRO A 32 -8.28 -24.61 -7.58
C PRO A 32 -9.78 -24.45 -7.37
N THR A 33 -10.20 -23.25 -7.02
CA THR A 33 -11.60 -22.86 -6.88
C THR A 33 -11.88 -21.69 -7.81
N THR A 34 -12.83 -21.87 -8.71
CA THR A 34 -13.31 -20.80 -9.59
C THR A 34 -14.55 -20.16 -9.00
N THR A 35 -14.44 -18.88 -8.68
CA THR A 35 -15.58 -18.05 -8.27
C THR A 35 -15.94 -17.14 -9.43
N LEU A 36 -17.16 -17.25 -9.94
CA LEU A 36 -17.67 -16.35 -10.97
C LEU A 36 -18.21 -15.08 -10.31
N PRO A 37 -17.81 -13.89 -10.77
CA PRO A 37 -18.42 -12.66 -10.28
C PRO A 37 -19.88 -12.58 -10.75
N GLY A 38 -20.72 -11.99 -9.90
CA GLY A 38 -22.05 -11.58 -10.33
C GLY A 38 -21.98 -10.35 -11.27
N THR A 39 -23.15 -9.89 -11.73
CA THR A 39 -23.25 -8.69 -12.55
C THR A 39 -22.90 -7.43 -11.75
N PHE A 40 -22.54 -6.36 -12.44
CA PHE A 40 -22.30 -5.06 -11.80
C PHE A 40 -23.53 -4.54 -11.04
N GLU A 41 -24.73 -4.76 -11.57
CA GLU A 41 -25.99 -4.37 -10.89
C GLU A 41 -26.24 -5.19 -9.61
N GLN A 42 -25.78 -6.42 -9.55
CA GLN A 42 -25.78 -7.21 -8.31
C GLN A 42 -24.73 -6.66 -7.32
N ALA A 43 -23.53 -6.30 -7.82
CA ALA A 43 -22.49 -5.72 -7.01
C ALA A 43 -22.95 -4.44 -6.32
N LYS A 44 -23.60 -3.52 -7.03
CA LYS A 44 -24.15 -2.28 -6.46
C LYS A 44 -25.08 -2.49 -5.27
N LYS A 45 -25.74 -3.66 -5.19
CA LYS A 45 -26.63 -3.98 -4.06
C LYS A 45 -25.86 -4.39 -2.80
N VAL A 46 -24.61 -4.82 -2.94
CA VAL A 46 -23.77 -5.37 -1.85
C VAL A 46 -22.66 -4.39 -1.45
N LEU A 47 -22.05 -3.73 -2.42
CA LEU A 47 -20.95 -2.77 -2.22
C LEU A 47 -21.38 -1.59 -1.35
N PRO A 48 -20.44 -0.96 -0.61
CA PRO A 48 -20.67 0.31 0.06
C PRO A 48 -21.23 1.36 -0.90
N GLN A 49 -22.18 2.15 -0.42
CA GLN A 49 -22.91 3.13 -1.23
C GLN A 49 -22.61 4.54 -0.71
N PRO A 50 -21.51 5.17 -1.20
CA PRO A 50 -21.20 6.54 -0.82
C PRO A 50 -22.22 7.52 -1.42
N TYR A 51 -22.44 8.63 -0.73
CA TYR A 51 -23.10 9.80 -1.25
C TYR A 51 -22.36 11.06 -0.80
N TRP A 52 -22.38 12.10 -1.63
CA TRP A 52 -21.74 13.37 -1.35
C TRP A 52 -22.60 14.49 -1.99
N GLU A 53 -23.06 15.42 -1.18
CA GLU A 53 -23.93 16.50 -1.63
C GLU A 53 -23.26 17.32 -2.74
N ASN A 54 -23.93 17.53 -3.86
CA ASN A 54 -23.45 18.23 -5.07
C ASN A 54 -22.25 17.57 -5.80
N HIS A 55 -21.88 16.33 -5.46
CA HIS A 55 -20.74 15.60 -6.05
C HIS A 55 -21.19 14.30 -6.75
N ASN A 56 -22.29 14.37 -7.52
CA ASN A 56 -22.84 13.18 -8.19
C ASN A 56 -21.87 12.57 -9.22
N ASP A 57 -21.04 13.40 -9.87
CA ASP A 57 -20.08 12.94 -10.87
C ASP A 57 -18.91 12.20 -10.21
N GLU A 58 -18.48 12.62 -9.02
CA GLU A 58 -17.48 11.92 -8.20
C GLU A 58 -18.02 10.57 -7.72
N ILE A 59 -19.30 10.50 -7.36
CA ILE A 59 -19.96 9.22 -7.03
C ILE A 59 -20.10 8.34 -8.28
N ALA A 60 -20.34 8.92 -9.46
CA ALA A 60 -20.30 8.16 -10.72
C ALA A 60 -18.90 7.59 -11.01
N MET A 61 -17.83 8.35 -10.72
CA MET A 61 -16.45 7.88 -10.83
C MET A 61 -16.19 6.68 -9.90
N TYR A 62 -16.68 6.71 -8.64
CA TYR A 62 -16.61 5.58 -7.71
C TYR A 62 -17.23 4.31 -8.32
N TRP A 63 -18.43 4.41 -8.89
CA TRP A 63 -19.11 3.27 -9.49
C TRP A 63 -18.41 2.77 -10.76
N HIS A 64 -17.84 3.68 -11.55
CA HIS A 64 -17.07 3.30 -12.74
C HIS A 64 -15.80 2.53 -12.35
N ALA A 65 -15.10 2.92 -11.27
CA ALA A 65 -13.95 2.19 -10.76
C ALA A 65 -14.32 0.74 -10.41
N TRP A 66 -15.43 0.52 -9.72
CA TRP A 66 -15.92 -0.83 -9.44
C TRP A 66 -16.29 -1.61 -10.70
N LYS A 67 -16.92 -0.95 -11.68
CA LYS A 67 -17.27 -1.59 -12.95
C LYS A 67 -16.02 -2.10 -13.69
N LEU A 68 -14.98 -1.29 -13.76
CA LEU A 68 -13.71 -1.69 -14.37
C LEU A 68 -12.97 -2.73 -13.53
N ALA A 69 -12.95 -2.62 -12.20
CA ALA A 69 -12.34 -3.61 -11.33
C ALA A 69 -12.95 -4.99 -11.54
N LEU A 70 -14.28 -5.09 -11.63
CA LEU A 70 -14.98 -6.35 -11.89
C LEU A 70 -14.65 -6.94 -13.28
N SER A 71 -14.33 -6.11 -14.26
CA SER A 71 -13.93 -6.59 -15.59
C SER A 71 -12.51 -7.17 -15.63
N ASN A 72 -11.69 -6.91 -14.59
CA ASN A 72 -10.33 -7.42 -14.48
C ASN A 72 -10.25 -8.75 -13.70
N ILE A 73 -11.38 -9.37 -13.36
CA ILE A 73 -11.39 -10.67 -12.69
C ILE A 73 -10.98 -11.75 -13.67
N CYS A 74 -9.96 -12.51 -13.26
CA CYS A 74 -9.40 -13.65 -13.97
C CYS A 74 -9.64 -14.95 -13.20
N HIS A 75 -9.48 -16.07 -13.89
CA HIS A 75 -9.65 -17.39 -13.31
C HIS A 75 -8.38 -18.24 -13.48
N PRO A 76 -8.11 -19.17 -12.53
CA PRO A 76 -6.99 -20.09 -12.66
C PRO A 76 -7.04 -20.84 -14.00
N LYS A 77 -5.93 -20.87 -14.71
CA LYS A 77 -5.76 -21.78 -15.85
C LYS A 77 -5.46 -23.18 -15.35
N GLU A 78 -5.82 -24.16 -16.14
CA GLU A 78 -5.47 -25.55 -15.87
C GLU A 78 -3.96 -25.69 -15.69
N ASN A 79 -3.56 -26.45 -14.67
CA ASN A 79 -2.16 -26.68 -14.31
C ASN A 79 -1.32 -25.45 -13.93
N SER A 80 -1.92 -24.26 -13.76
CA SER A 80 -1.19 -23.07 -13.30
C SER A 80 -0.72 -23.18 -11.84
N GLY A 81 -1.41 -23.99 -11.03
CA GLY A 81 -1.23 -24.05 -9.59
C GLY A 81 -1.81 -22.83 -8.86
N PHE A 82 -2.52 -21.92 -9.54
CA PHE A 82 -3.35 -20.92 -8.90
C PHE A 82 -4.56 -21.57 -8.24
N VAL A 83 -4.90 -21.09 -7.05
CA VAL A 83 -5.93 -21.71 -6.21
C VAL A 83 -7.25 -20.96 -6.18
N ASN A 84 -7.27 -19.68 -6.59
CA ASN A 84 -8.50 -18.89 -6.58
C ASN A 84 -8.62 -18.00 -7.83
N SER A 85 -9.87 -17.68 -8.18
CA SER A 85 -10.14 -16.52 -9.05
C SER A 85 -9.57 -15.27 -8.43
N TYR A 86 -9.07 -14.36 -9.24
CA TYR A 86 -8.28 -13.21 -8.81
C TYR A 86 -8.57 -11.97 -9.64
N ILE A 87 -8.27 -10.82 -9.12
CA ILE A 87 -8.29 -9.56 -9.86
C ILE A 87 -6.88 -9.25 -10.35
N ALA A 88 -6.71 -9.07 -11.66
CA ALA A 88 -5.44 -8.75 -12.28
C ALA A 88 -5.24 -7.23 -12.39
N PRO A 89 -3.99 -6.73 -12.43
CA PRO A 89 -3.70 -5.30 -12.59
C PRO A 89 -3.85 -4.78 -14.03
N ALA A 90 -4.72 -5.39 -14.85
CA ALA A 90 -5.05 -4.96 -16.22
C ALA A 90 -3.88 -4.91 -17.21
N TYR A 91 -2.81 -5.69 -16.98
CA TYR A 91 -1.69 -5.79 -17.92
C TYR A 91 -1.85 -6.96 -18.92
N ASN A 92 -1.64 -8.17 -18.46
CA ASN A 92 -1.55 -9.38 -19.29
C ASN A 92 -2.11 -10.63 -18.60
N GLY A 93 -2.76 -10.47 -17.45
CA GLY A 93 -3.30 -11.55 -16.64
C GLY A 93 -2.28 -12.19 -15.68
N ASN A 94 -1.00 -11.80 -15.71
CA ASN A 94 -0.05 -12.14 -14.67
C ASN A 94 -0.46 -11.48 -13.35
N ILE A 95 0.00 -12.04 -12.23
CA ILE A 95 -0.13 -11.42 -10.91
C ILE A 95 1.18 -10.73 -10.55
N PHE A 96 1.07 -9.52 -9.95
CA PHE A 96 2.20 -8.67 -9.58
C PHE A 96 2.10 -8.32 -8.10
N MET A 97 3.14 -8.61 -7.32
CA MET A 97 3.08 -8.63 -5.86
C MET A 97 2.56 -7.33 -5.23
N TRP A 98 3.16 -6.19 -5.53
CA TRP A 98 2.72 -4.95 -4.89
C TRP A 98 1.47 -4.35 -5.54
N ASP A 99 1.29 -4.55 -6.87
CA ASP A 99 0.08 -4.15 -7.58
C ASP A 99 -1.15 -4.82 -6.97
N ASP A 100 -1.11 -6.15 -6.85
CA ASP A 100 -2.23 -6.92 -6.30
C ASP A 100 -2.44 -6.65 -4.81
N ALA A 101 -1.37 -6.37 -4.05
CA ALA A 101 -1.51 -5.92 -2.68
C ALA A 101 -2.25 -4.57 -2.59
N PHE A 102 -1.91 -3.58 -3.43
CA PHE A 102 -2.64 -2.32 -3.50
C PHE A 102 -4.08 -2.48 -4.00
N ILE A 103 -4.30 -3.38 -4.97
CA ILE A 103 -5.64 -3.70 -5.47
C ILE A 103 -6.50 -4.26 -4.34
N THR A 104 -6.00 -5.23 -3.58
CA THR A 104 -6.75 -5.83 -2.49
C THR A 104 -7.04 -4.83 -1.36
N MET A 105 -6.21 -3.79 -1.18
CA MET A 105 -6.47 -2.74 -0.19
C MET A 105 -7.75 -1.94 -0.48
N PHE A 106 -8.10 -1.63 -1.72
CA PHE A 106 -9.40 -1.02 -2.00
C PHE A 106 -10.50 -2.06 -2.24
N CYS A 107 -10.16 -3.19 -2.84
CA CYS A 107 -11.13 -4.25 -3.13
C CYS A 107 -11.69 -4.93 -1.87
N ARG A 108 -11.04 -4.78 -0.69
CA ARG A 108 -11.58 -5.30 0.57
C ARG A 108 -12.99 -4.80 0.87
N TYR A 109 -13.36 -3.60 0.40
CA TYR A 109 -14.72 -3.09 0.51
C TYR A 109 -15.77 -3.88 -0.28
N GLY A 110 -15.33 -4.66 -1.27
CA GLY A 110 -16.16 -5.55 -2.09
C GLY A 110 -16.11 -7.02 -1.70
N GLN A 111 -15.41 -7.37 -0.63
CA GLN A 111 -15.15 -8.77 -0.21
C GLN A 111 -16.41 -9.63 -0.09
N ARG A 112 -17.53 -9.04 0.32
CA ARG A 112 -18.82 -9.75 0.45
C ARG A 112 -19.50 -10.04 -0.88
N PHE A 113 -19.10 -9.39 -1.95
CA PHE A 113 -19.59 -9.64 -3.29
C PHE A 113 -18.71 -10.64 -4.05
N PHE A 114 -17.40 -10.48 -3.95
CA PHE A 114 -16.41 -11.36 -4.55
C PHE A 114 -15.21 -11.47 -3.59
N PRO A 115 -14.60 -12.65 -3.42
CA PRO A 115 -13.53 -12.87 -2.44
C PRO A 115 -12.20 -12.26 -2.94
N PHE A 116 -12.15 -10.92 -3.06
CA PHE A 116 -11.01 -10.20 -3.62
C PHE A 116 -9.69 -10.45 -2.89
N GLN A 117 -9.73 -10.62 -1.55
CA GLN A 117 -8.53 -10.91 -0.78
C GLN A 117 -7.90 -12.26 -1.16
N ALA A 118 -8.69 -13.19 -1.71
CA ALA A 118 -8.19 -14.48 -2.20
C ALA A 118 -7.27 -14.34 -3.43
N THR A 119 -7.18 -13.16 -4.07
CA THR A 119 -6.17 -12.87 -5.10
C THR A 119 -4.77 -13.20 -4.60
N LEU A 120 -4.45 -12.84 -3.35
CA LEU A 120 -3.13 -13.06 -2.75
C LEU A 120 -2.82 -14.54 -2.50
N ASN A 121 -3.84 -15.40 -2.40
CA ASN A 121 -3.63 -16.85 -2.22
C ASN A 121 -2.85 -17.46 -3.39
N ASN A 122 -2.93 -16.87 -4.58
CA ASN A 122 -2.20 -17.34 -5.74
C ASN A 122 -0.68 -17.11 -5.60
N PHE A 123 -0.24 -16.02 -4.95
CA PHE A 123 1.17 -15.87 -4.56
C PHE A 123 1.58 -16.90 -3.52
N TYR A 124 0.72 -17.13 -2.53
CA TYR A 124 0.98 -18.06 -1.44
C TYR A 124 1.07 -19.50 -1.92
N SER A 125 0.23 -19.91 -2.88
CA SER A 125 0.28 -21.23 -3.50
C SER A 125 1.56 -21.48 -4.28
N LYS A 126 2.24 -20.41 -4.72
CA LYS A 126 3.48 -20.48 -5.49
C LYS A 126 4.74 -20.27 -4.64
N GLN A 127 4.60 -20.19 -3.32
CA GLN A 127 5.74 -20.09 -2.42
C GLN A 127 6.66 -21.30 -2.55
N HIS A 128 7.94 -21.06 -2.77
CA HIS A 128 8.97 -22.08 -2.86
C HIS A 128 9.31 -22.70 -1.47
N PRO A 129 9.90 -23.89 -1.41
CA PRO A 129 10.21 -24.56 -0.14
C PRO A 129 11.19 -23.80 0.78
N ASP A 130 11.94 -22.83 0.25
CA ASP A 130 12.83 -21.95 1.00
C ASP A 130 12.16 -20.65 1.47
N GLY A 131 10.87 -20.45 1.16
CA GLY A 131 10.10 -19.26 1.52
C GLY A 131 10.00 -18.20 0.40
N PHE A 132 10.74 -18.34 -0.71
CA PHE A 132 10.70 -17.40 -1.82
C PHE A 132 9.33 -17.31 -2.47
N ILE A 133 8.91 -16.08 -2.83
CA ILE A 133 7.76 -15.78 -3.67
C ILE A 133 8.23 -14.82 -4.76
N CYS A 134 8.05 -15.18 -6.03
CA CYS A 134 8.39 -14.30 -7.15
C CYS A 134 7.45 -13.10 -7.20
N ARG A 135 8.00 -11.89 -7.47
CA ARG A 135 7.21 -10.67 -7.54
C ARG A 135 6.20 -10.64 -8.69
N GLU A 136 6.45 -11.39 -9.74
CA GLU A 136 5.57 -11.53 -10.91
C GLU A 136 5.46 -13.00 -11.28
N ILE A 137 4.23 -13.50 -11.34
CA ILE A 137 3.92 -14.89 -11.68
C ILE A 137 3.01 -14.89 -12.91
N ARG A 138 3.40 -15.65 -13.93
CA ARG A 138 2.64 -15.73 -15.18
C ARG A 138 1.32 -16.47 -15.00
N VAL A 139 0.43 -16.25 -15.94
CA VAL A 139 -0.90 -16.90 -15.97
C VAL A 139 -0.83 -18.43 -16.01
N ASP A 140 0.31 -19.01 -16.41
CA ASP A 140 0.56 -20.45 -16.36
C ASP A 140 1.13 -20.91 -15.01
N GLY A 141 1.32 -19.98 -14.08
CA GLY A 141 1.87 -20.24 -12.75
C GLY A 141 3.38 -20.33 -12.68
N SER A 142 4.10 -20.03 -13.75
CA SER A 142 5.57 -19.98 -13.74
C SER A 142 6.07 -18.62 -13.23
N ASP A 143 7.19 -18.63 -12.50
CA ASP A 143 7.88 -17.42 -12.11
C ASP A 143 8.39 -16.66 -13.33
N CYS A 144 8.22 -15.33 -13.35
CA CYS A 144 8.81 -14.48 -14.39
C CYS A 144 10.34 -14.37 -14.25
N PHE A 145 10.84 -14.47 -13.03
CA PHE A 145 12.26 -14.28 -12.70
C PHE A 145 12.79 -15.42 -11.84
N SER A 146 14.03 -15.81 -12.12
CA SER A 146 14.75 -16.71 -11.23
C SER A 146 14.96 -16.05 -9.87
N ARG A 147 14.90 -16.83 -8.77
CA ARG A 147 15.22 -16.35 -7.41
C ARG A 147 16.59 -15.69 -7.30
N TYR A 148 17.51 -16.01 -8.19
CA TYR A 148 18.87 -15.45 -8.22
C TYR A 148 18.93 -14.09 -8.92
N ASP A 149 17.88 -13.71 -9.65
CA ASP A 149 17.79 -12.42 -10.30
C ASP A 149 17.54 -11.31 -9.25
N PRO A 150 18.29 -10.22 -9.26
CA PRO A 150 18.05 -9.08 -8.39
C PRO A 150 16.64 -8.48 -8.51
N THR A 151 16.00 -8.69 -9.66
CA THR A 151 14.65 -8.17 -9.95
C THR A 151 13.51 -9.11 -9.54
N SER A 152 13.83 -10.28 -8.99
CA SER A 152 12.84 -11.34 -8.72
C SER A 152 11.94 -11.07 -7.51
N THR A 153 12.32 -10.16 -6.63
CA THR A 153 11.52 -9.73 -5.47
C THR A 153 10.86 -8.37 -5.74
N GLY A 154 9.73 -8.12 -5.12
CA GLY A 154 9.02 -6.84 -5.16
C GLY A 154 8.98 -6.16 -3.78
N PRO A 155 8.36 -4.97 -3.69
CA PRO A 155 8.05 -4.36 -2.40
C PRO A 155 7.24 -5.33 -1.54
N ASN A 156 7.75 -5.66 -0.37
CA ASN A 156 7.09 -6.61 0.53
C ASN A 156 5.95 -5.93 1.30
N ILE A 157 4.80 -5.74 0.66
CA ILE A 157 3.62 -5.12 1.27
C ILE A 157 2.42 -6.05 1.42
N LEU A 158 2.59 -7.34 1.14
CA LEU A 158 1.57 -8.37 1.36
C LEU A 158 1.07 -8.37 2.82
N PRO A 159 1.95 -8.33 3.84
CA PRO A 159 1.49 -8.27 5.23
C PRO A 159 0.64 -7.03 5.55
N TRP A 160 0.91 -5.88 4.91
CA TRP A 160 0.11 -4.69 5.10
C TRP A 160 -1.31 -4.85 4.55
N SER A 161 -1.46 -5.43 3.34
CA SER A 161 -2.79 -5.72 2.79
C SER A 161 -3.57 -6.71 3.67
N GLU A 162 -2.93 -7.79 4.13
CA GLU A 162 -3.57 -8.77 5.02
C GLU A 162 -3.97 -8.17 6.37
N TRP A 163 -3.14 -7.28 6.92
CA TRP A 163 -3.46 -6.58 8.16
C TRP A 163 -4.65 -5.64 8.02
N LEU A 164 -4.72 -4.86 6.91
CA LEU A 164 -5.87 -4.00 6.60
C LEU A 164 -7.16 -4.81 6.42
N TYR A 165 -7.07 -5.97 5.78
CA TYR A 165 -8.20 -6.89 5.67
C TYR A 165 -8.63 -7.40 7.05
N PHE A 166 -7.69 -7.83 7.86
CA PHE A 166 -7.96 -8.33 9.21
C PHE A 166 -8.60 -7.26 10.11
N THR A 167 -8.10 -6.04 10.09
CA THR A 167 -8.69 -4.93 10.87
C THR A 167 -10.09 -4.54 10.40
N GLN A 168 -10.47 -4.86 9.16
CA GLN A 168 -11.80 -4.62 8.62
C GLN A 168 -12.79 -5.74 8.94
N TYR A 169 -12.35 -7.01 8.86
CA TYR A 169 -13.22 -8.18 8.91
C TYR A 169 -13.05 -9.07 10.14
N GLY A 170 -11.90 -9.06 10.81
CA GLY A 170 -11.60 -9.92 11.93
C GLY A 170 -11.45 -11.40 11.56
N ASP A 171 -11.11 -11.69 10.30
CA ASP A 171 -10.95 -13.06 9.80
C ASP A 171 -9.68 -13.71 10.38
N GLU A 172 -9.82 -14.24 11.59
CA GLU A 172 -8.74 -14.91 12.33
C GLU A 172 -8.28 -16.20 11.63
N ALA A 173 -9.21 -16.91 10.99
CA ALA A 173 -8.88 -18.12 10.25
C ALA A 173 -7.92 -17.82 9.10
N ARG A 174 -8.19 -16.74 8.35
CA ARG A 174 -7.28 -16.25 7.32
C ARG A 174 -5.95 -15.77 7.92
N LEU A 175 -6.00 -14.97 8.98
CA LEU A 175 -4.80 -14.45 9.62
C LEU A 175 -3.85 -15.57 10.03
N ASN A 176 -4.38 -16.60 10.67
CA ASN A 176 -3.62 -17.79 11.09
C ASN A 176 -3.01 -18.54 9.89
N LYS A 177 -3.75 -18.63 8.80
CA LYS A 177 -3.34 -19.32 7.58
C LYS A 177 -2.25 -18.59 6.78
N VAL A 178 -2.30 -17.25 6.73
CA VAL A 178 -1.32 -16.44 5.97
C VAL A 178 -0.07 -16.13 6.75
N PHE A 179 -0.12 -16.10 8.08
CA PHE A 179 1.02 -15.73 8.93
C PHE A 179 2.30 -16.54 8.64
N PRO A 180 2.29 -17.89 8.59
CA PRO A 180 3.50 -18.66 8.32
C PRO A 180 4.07 -18.37 6.92
N VAL A 181 3.22 -18.12 5.93
CA VAL A 181 3.63 -17.77 4.56
C VAL A 181 4.39 -16.45 4.53
N LEU A 182 3.82 -15.44 5.19
CA LEU A 182 4.37 -14.08 5.24
C LEU A 182 5.67 -14.04 6.05
N ALA A 183 5.72 -14.75 7.19
CA ALA A 183 6.92 -14.86 8.01
C ALA A 183 8.04 -15.60 7.28
N ALA A 184 7.72 -16.67 6.55
CA ALA A 184 8.70 -17.39 5.72
C ALA A 184 9.29 -16.49 4.62
N TYR A 185 8.46 -15.69 3.94
CA TYR A 185 8.95 -14.76 2.92
C TYR A 185 9.80 -13.64 3.51
N TYR A 186 9.42 -13.08 4.68
CA TYR A 186 10.24 -12.13 5.41
C TYR A 186 11.64 -12.69 5.72
N LYS A 187 11.70 -13.92 6.26
CA LYS A 187 12.95 -14.60 6.56
C LYS A 187 13.79 -14.88 5.31
N TRP A 188 13.13 -15.24 4.20
CA TRP A 188 13.81 -15.41 2.92
C TRP A 188 14.49 -14.14 2.46
N LEU A 189 13.79 -12.99 2.51
CA LEU A 189 14.37 -11.68 2.16
C LEU A 189 15.53 -11.31 3.07
N LYS A 190 15.41 -11.55 4.38
CA LYS A 190 16.50 -11.34 5.35
C LYS A 190 17.73 -12.18 5.01
N LEU A 191 17.55 -13.41 4.59
CA LEU A 191 18.66 -14.32 4.25
C LEU A 191 19.28 -13.99 2.88
N ASN A 192 18.49 -13.61 1.89
CA ASN A 192 18.90 -13.55 0.48
C ASN A 192 18.97 -12.15 -0.12
N ARG A 193 18.50 -11.10 0.57
CA ARG A 193 18.45 -9.72 0.06
C ARG A 193 19.13 -8.72 1.01
N THR A 194 20.00 -9.18 1.90
CA THR A 194 20.76 -8.31 2.79
C THR A 194 22.24 -8.28 2.45
N TRP A 195 22.85 -7.16 2.76
CA TRP A 195 24.28 -7.03 2.93
C TRP A 195 24.70 -7.58 4.30
N ARG A 196 26.02 -7.74 4.50
CA ARG A 196 26.53 -8.27 5.80
C ARG A 196 26.14 -7.45 7.02
N ASN A 197 25.97 -6.14 6.83
CA ASN A 197 25.57 -5.23 7.91
C ASN A 197 24.05 -5.30 8.22
N GLY A 198 23.32 -6.21 7.60
CA GLY A 198 21.88 -6.41 7.78
C GLY A 198 20.99 -5.47 6.99
N THR A 199 21.55 -4.54 6.21
CA THR A 199 20.78 -3.65 5.35
C THR A 199 20.35 -4.37 4.07
N TYR A 200 19.22 -3.93 3.51
CA TYR A 200 18.64 -4.58 2.33
C TYR A 200 19.08 -3.91 1.03
N TRP A 201 19.12 -4.73 0.00
CA TRP A 201 19.32 -4.31 -1.37
C TRP A 201 18.17 -4.77 -2.27
N SER A 202 17.97 -4.06 -3.36
CA SER A 202 16.95 -4.33 -4.37
C SER A 202 17.49 -3.96 -5.76
N SER A 203 16.61 -3.71 -6.71
CA SER A 203 16.90 -3.15 -8.03
C SER A 203 15.76 -2.21 -8.42
N GLY A 204 15.85 -1.48 -9.51
CA GLY A 204 14.75 -0.63 -9.97
C GLY A 204 13.45 -1.42 -10.12
N TRP A 205 13.48 -2.54 -10.82
CA TRP A 205 12.32 -3.42 -10.92
C TRP A 205 11.92 -4.07 -9.60
N GLY A 206 12.89 -4.38 -8.74
CA GLY A 206 12.63 -4.94 -7.43
C GLY A 206 11.93 -3.99 -6.47
N THR A 207 12.09 -2.67 -6.65
CA THR A 207 11.34 -1.66 -5.88
C THR A 207 10.03 -1.24 -6.53
N GLY A 208 9.78 -1.68 -7.78
CA GLY A 208 8.68 -1.23 -8.61
C GLY A 208 8.81 0.21 -9.13
N MET A 209 9.95 0.88 -8.86
CA MET A 209 10.22 2.26 -9.31
C MET A 209 11.29 2.27 -10.40
N ASP A 210 11.01 1.57 -11.47
CA ASP A 210 11.91 1.03 -12.49
C ASP A 210 12.97 2.00 -13.00
N ASN A 211 12.60 3.21 -13.40
CA ASN A 211 13.50 4.18 -14.00
C ASN A 211 13.86 5.35 -13.07
N MET A 212 13.56 5.27 -11.77
CA MET A 212 13.96 6.29 -10.82
C MET A 212 15.50 6.36 -10.74
N PRO A 213 16.11 7.55 -10.81
CA PRO A 213 17.55 7.68 -11.01
C PRO A 213 18.36 7.51 -9.70
N ARG A 214 18.22 6.35 -9.06
CA ARG A 214 18.82 6.04 -7.75
C ARG A 214 20.23 5.49 -7.84
N VAL A 215 20.53 4.77 -8.90
CA VAL A 215 21.78 4.01 -9.07
C VAL A 215 22.82 4.85 -9.80
N LYS A 216 24.10 4.81 -9.35
CA LYS A 216 25.23 5.46 -10.01
C LYS A 216 25.71 4.66 -11.22
N GLU A 217 26.22 5.37 -12.23
CA GLU A 217 27.01 4.74 -13.30
C GLU A 217 28.21 3.96 -12.71
N PRO A 218 28.60 2.83 -13.29
CA PRO A 218 28.12 2.26 -14.57
C PRO A 218 26.94 1.25 -14.41
N TYR A 219 26.30 1.19 -13.27
CA TYR A 219 25.26 0.21 -12.98
C TYR A 219 23.94 0.54 -13.69
N ASN A 220 23.27 -0.48 -14.18
CA ASN A 220 21.95 -0.34 -14.79
C ASN A 220 20.89 -0.07 -13.72
N THR A 221 20.11 1.00 -13.88
CA THR A 221 19.09 1.42 -12.93
C THR A 221 17.98 0.37 -12.72
N ILE A 222 17.63 -0.38 -13.75
CA ILE A 222 16.49 -1.32 -13.74
C ILE A 222 16.88 -2.66 -13.11
N TYR A 223 18.01 -3.22 -13.56
CA TYR A 223 18.37 -4.63 -13.29
C TYR A 223 19.41 -4.83 -12.22
N SER A 224 20.21 -3.80 -11.92
CA SER A 224 21.29 -3.91 -10.96
C SER A 224 20.84 -3.52 -9.56
N ASN A 225 21.44 -4.17 -8.55
CA ASN A 225 21.33 -3.70 -7.17
C ASN A 225 22.20 -2.45 -6.88
N GLY A 226 22.96 -1.99 -7.87
CA GLY A 226 23.84 -0.82 -7.77
C GLY A 226 24.92 -0.95 -6.71
N HIS A 227 25.08 -2.11 -6.11
CA HIS A 227 25.93 -2.33 -4.94
C HIS A 227 25.70 -1.28 -3.82
N MET A 228 24.45 -0.99 -3.55
CA MET A 228 24.03 0.05 -2.60
C MET A 228 23.00 -0.47 -1.61
N VAL A 229 22.76 0.28 -0.55
CA VAL A 229 21.65 0.07 0.38
C VAL A 229 20.42 0.79 -0.18
N TRP A 230 19.34 0.06 -0.33
CA TRP A 230 18.08 0.58 -0.80
C TRP A 230 17.17 0.92 0.38
N LEU A 231 16.90 2.20 0.55
CA LEU A 231 16.19 2.73 1.71
C LEU A 231 14.77 2.17 1.85
N ASP A 232 14.02 2.15 0.77
CA ASP A 232 12.64 1.61 0.78
C ASP A 232 12.58 0.13 1.13
N ALA A 233 13.52 -0.67 0.61
CA ALA A 233 13.61 -2.08 0.97
C ALA A 233 13.86 -2.27 2.49
N CYS A 234 14.71 -1.42 3.07
CA CYS A 234 14.94 -1.42 4.52
C CYS A 234 13.70 -0.99 5.30
N LEU A 235 13.05 0.11 4.91
CA LEU A 235 11.88 0.65 5.59
C LEU A 235 10.66 -0.30 5.49
N GLN A 236 10.45 -0.91 4.33
CA GLN A 236 9.39 -1.91 4.14
C GLN A 236 9.60 -3.13 5.02
N GLN A 237 10.83 -3.60 5.19
CA GLN A 237 11.10 -4.73 6.08
C GLN A 237 10.88 -4.39 7.56
N ILE A 238 11.15 -3.16 8.01
CA ILE A 238 10.78 -2.70 9.35
C ILE A 238 9.25 -2.66 9.50
N MET A 239 8.54 -2.07 8.54
CA MET A 239 7.08 -2.04 8.54
C MET A 239 6.49 -3.45 8.61
N VAL A 240 7.01 -4.36 7.79
CA VAL A 240 6.54 -5.75 7.74
C VAL A 240 6.83 -6.48 9.05
N ALA A 241 8.02 -6.33 9.63
CA ALA A 241 8.36 -6.93 10.92
C ALA A 241 7.40 -6.45 12.02
N ASN A 242 7.08 -5.13 12.06
CA ASN A 242 6.09 -4.58 12.98
C ASN A 242 4.69 -5.19 12.80
N ILE A 243 4.27 -5.42 11.55
CA ILE A 243 2.98 -6.05 11.25
C ILE A 243 3.00 -7.53 11.66
N LEU A 244 4.06 -8.26 11.33
CA LEU A 244 4.20 -9.66 11.70
C LEU A 244 4.30 -9.85 13.23
N LEU A 245 4.92 -8.92 13.96
CA LEU A 245 4.87 -8.89 15.42
C LEU A 245 3.42 -8.79 15.91
N LYS A 246 2.62 -7.83 15.40
CA LYS A 246 1.21 -7.70 15.77
C LYS A 246 0.41 -8.96 15.47
N MET A 247 0.62 -9.58 14.29
CA MET A 247 -0.01 -10.84 13.92
C MET A 247 0.41 -11.97 14.87
N GLY A 248 1.73 -12.11 15.11
CA GLY A 248 2.29 -13.15 15.97
C GLY A 248 1.84 -13.03 17.44
N PHE A 249 1.78 -11.80 17.98
CA PHE A 249 1.22 -11.55 19.31
C PHE A 249 -0.27 -11.93 19.38
N TYR A 250 -1.05 -11.56 18.38
CA TYR A 250 -2.47 -11.90 18.33
C TYR A 250 -2.72 -13.41 18.24
N LEU A 251 -1.87 -14.12 17.47
CA LEU A 251 -1.97 -15.57 17.22
C LEU A 251 -1.19 -16.40 18.23
N GLU A 252 -0.55 -15.80 19.23
CA GLU A 252 0.33 -16.47 20.22
C GLU A 252 1.51 -17.24 19.58
N ARG A 253 2.03 -16.75 18.44
CA ARG A 253 3.12 -17.34 17.65
C ARG A 253 4.49 -16.77 18.07
N TRP A 254 4.86 -16.92 19.33
CA TRP A 254 6.03 -16.27 19.94
C TRP A 254 7.37 -16.70 19.37
N GLN A 255 7.52 -17.97 19.04
CA GLN A 255 8.79 -18.51 18.51
C GLN A 255 9.14 -17.96 17.13
N GLU A 256 8.14 -17.75 16.30
CA GLU A 256 8.32 -17.29 14.92
C GLU A 256 8.70 -15.83 14.81
N ILE A 257 8.35 -15.04 15.83
CA ILE A 257 8.59 -13.59 15.88
C ILE A 257 9.75 -13.19 16.81
N GLU A 258 10.39 -14.13 17.48
CA GLU A 258 11.40 -13.91 18.52
C GLU A 258 12.51 -12.92 18.11
N THR A 259 12.96 -12.96 16.83
CA THR A 259 14.06 -12.12 16.36
C THR A 259 13.62 -10.79 15.73
N PHE A 260 12.31 -10.56 15.53
CA PHE A 260 11.83 -9.43 14.72
C PHE A 260 12.03 -8.08 15.40
N GLU A 261 11.93 -8.02 16.74
CA GLU A 261 12.20 -6.78 17.48
C GLU A 261 13.68 -6.36 17.36
N ASP A 262 14.61 -7.32 17.45
CA ASP A 262 16.02 -7.06 17.24
C ASP A 262 16.34 -6.62 15.81
N ASP A 263 15.69 -7.24 14.83
CA ASP A 263 15.83 -6.85 13.43
C ASP A 263 15.39 -5.39 13.21
N ILE A 264 14.23 -5.02 13.76
CA ILE A 264 13.70 -3.64 13.70
C ILE A 264 14.70 -2.67 14.34
N LYS A 265 15.17 -3.00 15.54
CA LYS A 265 16.08 -2.14 16.32
C LYS A 265 17.42 -1.92 15.60
N GLN A 266 18.03 -2.99 15.10
CA GLN A 266 19.31 -2.91 14.40
C GLN A 266 19.20 -2.14 13.09
N LEU A 267 18.16 -2.42 12.28
CA LEU A 267 17.95 -1.78 10.99
C LEU A 267 17.57 -0.31 11.17
N SER A 268 16.71 0.01 12.14
CA SER A 268 16.33 1.40 12.47
C SER A 268 17.54 2.23 12.92
N ALA A 269 18.37 1.69 13.79
CA ALA A 269 19.59 2.35 14.25
C ALA A 269 20.57 2.59 13.08
N TYR A 270 20.64 1.67 12.14
CA TYR A 270 21.47 1.85 10.94
C TYR A 270 20.97 3.01 10.07
N ILE A 271 19.65 3.01 9.75
CA ILE A 271 19.03 4.04 8.91
C ILE A 271 19.19 5.43 9.54
N GLU A 272 18.84 5.55 10.82
CA GLU A 272 18.93 6.82 11.54
C GLU A 272 20.34 7.42 11.54
N ARG A 273 21.36 6.57 11.69
CA ARG A 273 22.76 6.98 11.77
C ARG A 273 23.38 7.27 10.41
N ASN A 274 23.07 6.45 9.38
CA ASN A 274 23.83 6.39 8.15
C ASN A 274 23.08 6.86 6.90
N MET A 275 21.73 6.94 6.93
CA MET A 275 20.96 7.23 5.72
C MET A 275 20.24 8.58 5.76
N TRP A 276 20.46 9.38 6.78
CA TRP A 276 19.95 10.76 6.87
C TRP A 276 20.95 11.74 6.24
N ASN A 277 20.56 12.35 5.11
CA ASN A 277 21.33 13.41 4.48
C ASN A 277 21.02 14.74 5.16
N LYS A 278 21.99 15.28 5.92
CA LYS A 278 21.83 16.51 6.72
C LYS A 278 21.64 17.75 5.85
N ASP A 279 22.30 17.79 4.69
CA ASP A 279 22.26 18.95 3.77
C ASP A 279 20.89 19.03 3.07
N LEU A 280 20.34 17.89 2.72
CA LEU A 280 19.03 17.78 2.09
C LEU A 280 17.89 17.72 3.10
N GLN A 281 18.15 17.46 4.38
CA GLN A 281 17.14 17.14 5.40
C GLN A 281 16.18 16.04 4.93
N PHE A 282 16.76 14.96 4.37
CA PHE A 282 16.01 13.91 3.70
C PHE A 282 16.67 12.54 3.90
N LEU A 283 15.86 11.48 3.93
CA LEU A 283 16.35 10.10 3.90
C LEU A 283 16.75 9.71 2.48
N CYS A 284 17.95 9.15 2.33
CA CYS A 284 18.52 8.79 1.03
C CYS A 284 19.12 7.40 1.03
N ASP A 285 19.22 6.81 -0.15
CA ASP A 285 20.00 5.58 -0.38
C ASP A 285 21.48 5.81 -0.05
N GLN A 286 22.15 4.75 0.36
CA GLN A 286 23.60 4.78 0.62
C GLN A 286 24.33 3.95 -0.43
N TYR A 287 25.32 4.57 -1.06
CA TYR A 287 26.15 3.92 -2.06
C TYR A 287 27.25 3.06 -1.42
N ALA A 288 27.90 2.25 -2.27
CA ALA A 288 28.99 1.36 -1.86
C ALA A 288 30.24 2.06 -1.28
N ASP A 289 30.41 3.33 -1.55
CA ASP A 289 31.47 4.17 -1.02
C ASP A 289 31.06 4.93 0.26
N ASP A 290 29.97 4.50 0.89
CA ASP A 290 29.35 5.11 2.06
C ASP A 290 28.76 6.51 1.84
N SER A 291 28.87 7.09 0.64
CA SER A 291 28.24 8.37 0.31
C SER A 291 26.71 8.20 0.18
N LEU A 292 25.97 9.27 0.49
CA LEU A 292 24.52 9.28 0.34
C LEU A 292 24.10 9.77 -1.05
N SER A 293 23.00 9.21 -1.54
CA SER A 293 22.30 9.70 -2.71
C SER A 293 21.81 11.14 -2.48
N ASN A 294 21.74 11.93 -3.54
CA ASN A 294 21.08 13.23 -3.55
C ASN A 294 19.70 13.21 -4.20
N VAL A 295 19.15 12.04 -4.43
CA VAL A 295 17.84 11.84 -5.06
C VAL A 295 16.75 11.90 -4.00
N LYS A 296 15.91 12.94 -4.04
CA LYS A 296 14.67 12.99 -3.24
C LYS A 296 13.54 12.31 -4.02
N GLY A 297 13.07 11.18 -3.49
CA GLY A 297 12.00 10.39 -4.10
C GLY A 297 10.94 9.94 -3.10
N ILE A 298 9.76 9.60 -3.62
CA ILE A 298 8.60 9.16 -2.84
C ILE A 298 8.92 7.94 -1.96
N TYR A 299 9.91 7.14 -2.32
CA TYR A 299 10.37 5.96 -1.61
C TYR A 299 10.80 6.22 -0.15
N ALA A 300 11.27 7.42 0.15
CA ALA A 300 11.69 7.78 1.50
C ALA A 300 10.52 7.87 2.49
N TYR A 301 9.31 8.09 1.99
CA TYR A 301 8.12 8.24 2.84
C TYR A 301 7.57 6.91 3.38
N TRP A 302 8.13 5.75 3.00
CA TRP A 302 7.90 4.52 3.75
C TRP A 302 8.32 4.66 5.23
N ALA A 303 9.19 5.63 5.55
CA ALA A 303 9.52 5.99 6.93
C ALA A 303 8.31 6.37 7.79
N LEU A 304 7.23 6.88 7.19
CA LEU A 304 5.97 7.19 7.87
C LEU A 304 5.26 5.95 8.46
N HIS A 305 5.57 4.76 7.95
CA HIS A 305 5.06 3.48 8.46
C HIS A 305 5.98 2.81 9.47
N THR A 306 7.00 3.54 9.94
CA THR A 306 8.02 3.07 10.90
C THR A 306 8.25 4.13 11.97
N ASP A 307 9.09 3.80 12.95
CA ASP A 307 9.54 4.74 14.00
C ASP A 307 11.06 5.00 13.90
N VAL A 308 11.61 4.98 12.67
CA VAL A 308 13.06 5.12 12.45
C VAL A 308 13.58 6.55 12.63
N LEU A 309 12.72 7.56 12.55
CA LEU A 309 13.12 8.96 12.66
C LEU A 309 12.66 9.58 13.99
N SER A 310 13.52 10.39 14.58
CA SER A 310 13.08 11.33 15.62
C SER A 310 12.01 12.28 15.07
N LYS A 311 11.21 12.86 15.97
CA LYS A 311 10.14 13.81 15.58
C LYS A 311 10.68 14.95 14.72
N ASP A 312 11.83 15.54 15.10
CA ASP A 312 12.43 16.65 14.37
C ASP A 312 12.82 16.27 12.93
N ARG A 313 13.46 15.11 12.74
CA ARG A 313 13.80 14.63 11.39
C ARG A 313 12.58 14.25 10.59
N LEU A 314 11.56 13.70 11.24
CA LEU A 314 10.29 13.39 10.59
C LEU A 314 9.60 14.67 10.10
N ASP A 315 9.57 15.73 10.92
CA ASP A 315 9.03 17.03 10.54
C ASP A 315 9.79 17.64 9.35
N GLN A 316 11.14 17.55 9.36
CA GLN A 316 11.96 17.98 8.23
C GLN A 316 11.64 17.20 6.95
N LEU A 317 11.52 15.86 7.04
CA LEU A 317 11.15 15.03 5.89
C LEU A 317 9.77 15.41 5.34
N VAL A 318 8.80 15.59 6.23
CA VAL A 318 7.40 15.94 5.87
C VAL A 318 7.31 17.34 5.28
N ALA A 319 8.17 18.30 5.69
CA ALA A 319 8.18 19.66 5.15
C ALA A 319 8.38 19.70 3.62
N HIS A 320 9.12 18.74 3.05
CA HIS A 320 9.31 18.64 1.59
C HIS A 320 8.00 18.40 0.83
N LEU A 321 6.96 17.85 1.47
CA LEU A 321 5.63 17.66 0.86
C LEU A 321 4.87 18.98 0.65
N SER A 322 5.28 20.03 1.32
CA SER A 322 4.72 21.39 1.17
C SER A 322 5.64 22.32 0.33
N ASP A 323 6.84 21.86 -0.02
CA ASP A 323 7.80 22.60 -0.82
C ASP A 323 7.48 22.50 -2.32
N THR A 324 7.20 23.64 -2.96
CA THR A 324 6.87 23.72 -4.39
C THR A 324 8.04 23.39 -5.31
N THR A 325 9.27 23.47 -4.83
CA THR A 325 10.46 23.01 -5.58
C THR A 325 10.68 21.50 -5.48
N SER A 326 9.92 20.82 -4.63
CA SER A 326 10.07 19.40 -4.33
C SER A 326 8.82 18.60 -4.71
N PHE A 327 7.92 18.36 -3.78
CA PHE A 327 6.77 17.46 -3.98
C PHE A 327 5.40 18.16 -4.05
N ASN A 328 5.32 19.45 -3.68
CA ASN A 328 4.07 20.21 -3.76
C ASN A 328 3.83 20.71 -5.19
N ARG A 329 3.38 19.81 -6.05
CA ARG A 329 3.06 20.13 -7.45
C ARG A 329 1.55 20.31 -7.65
N PRO A 330 1.09 20.84 -8.79
CA PRO A 330 -0.35 20.97 -9.10
C PRO A 330 -1.11 19.66 -8.88
N HIS A 331 -0.55 18.53 -9.28
CA HIS A 331 -1.01 17.21 -8.87
C HIS A 331 0.03 16.59 -7.90
N ARG A 332 -0.30 16.48 -6.63
CA ARG A 332 0.51 15.84 -5.58
C ARG A 332 0.31 14.33 -5.59
N THR A 333 1.27 13.54 -5.27
CA THR A 333 2.68 13.76 -4.96
C THR A 333 3.48 13.04 -6.03
N PRO A 334 4.38 13.72 -6.75
CA PRO A 334 5.21 13.07 -7.77
C PRO A 334 6.18 12.06 -7.15
N SER A 335 6.56 11.07 -7.93
CA SER A 335 7.52 10.04 -7.51
C SER A 335 8.93 10.59 -7.28
N LEU A 336 9.33 11.61 -8.03
CA LEU A 336 10.64 12.27 -7.97
C LEU A 336 10.45 13.77 -7.70
N ALA A 337 11.27 14.36 -6.84
CA ALA A 337 11.21 15.79 -6.54
C ALA A 337 11.44 16.63 -7.79
N ALA A 338 10.67 17.72 -7.95
CA ALA A 338 10.74 18.60 -9.12
C ALA A 338 12.10 19.29 -9.29
N SER A 339 12.86 19.47 -8.20
CA SER A 339 14.24 19.98 -8.22
C SER A 339 15.26 19.01 -8.83
N ASN A 340 14.90 17.74 -9.07
CA ASN A 340 15.84 16.78 -9.66
C ASN A 340 15.99 17.04 -11.17
N PRO A 341 17.22 17.09 -11.73
CA PRO A 341 17.44 17.34 -13.17
C PRO A 341 16.77 16.34 -14.11
N LYS A 342 16.48 15.13 -13.64
CA LYS A 342 15.79 14.08 -14.41
C LYS A 342 14.27 14.15 -14.30
N TYR A 343 13.73 15.04 -13.46
CA TYR A 343 12.29 15.24 -13.34
C TYR A 343 11.64 15.58 -14.69
N LYS A 344 10.45 15.04 -14.92
CA LYS A 344 9.66 15.25 -16.15
C LYS A 344 8.26 15.74 -15.80
N ALA A 345 7.96 16.97 -16.20
CA ALA A 345 6.68 17.64 -15.96
C ALA A 345 5.45 16.88 -16.51
N ASN A 346 5.63 16.07 -17.55
CA ASN A 346 4.59 15.22 -18.11
C ASN A 346 4.42 13.87 -17.37
N GLY A 347 5.12 13.66 -16.25
CA GLY A 347 5.03 12.42 -15.50
C GLY A 347 5.55 11.21 -16.28
N ARG A 348 6.80 11.27 -16.76
CA ARG A 348 7.37 10.15 -17.50
C ARG A 348 7.77 9.01 -16.56
N TYR A 349 6.80 8.14 -16.28
CA TYR A 349 6.98 6.97 -15.42
C TYR A 349 7.45 7.39 -14.01
N TRP A 350 8.51 6.83 -13.42
CA TRP A 350 9.03 7.21 -12.11
C TRP A 350 9.92 8.47 -12.10
N LEU A 351 10.02 9.17 -13.22
CA LEU A 351 10.68 10.47 -13.33
C LEU A 351 9.72 11.64 -13.04
N GLY A 352 8.83 11.48 -12.09
CA GLY A 352 7.88 12.51 -11.67
C GLY A 352 6.40 12.11 -11.82
N GLY A 353 6.08 10.92 -12.35
CA GLY A 353 4.70 10.44 -12.39
C GLY A 353 4.07 10.41 -11.00
N VAL A 354 2.77 10.72 -10.92
CA VAL A 354 1.96 10.64 -9.71
C VAL A 354 1.25 9.30 -9.70
N TRP A 355 1.65 8.44 -8.78
CA TRP A 355 1.20 7.05 -8.72
C TRP A 355 0.20 6.84 -7.57
N PRO A 356 -1.00 6.31 -7.85
CA PRO A 356 -2.02 6.13 -6.81
C PRO A 356 -1.59 5.26 -5.64
N GLY A 357 -0.84 4.17 -5.89
CA GLY A 357 -0.35 3.28 -4.83
C GLY A 357 0.58 3.98 -3.84
N THR A 358 1.60 4.71 -4.35
CA THR A 358 2.53 5.44 -3.47
C THR A 358 1.88 6.65 -2.80
N ASN A 359 0.88 7.27 -3.44
CA ASN A 359 0.11 8.33 -2.79
C ASN A 359 -0.78 7.78 -1.67
N TYR A 360 -1.39 6.62 -1.84
CA TYR A 360 -2.12 5.94 -0.76
C TYR A 360 -1.20 5.61 0.41
N MET A 361 0.01 5.08 0.15
CA MET A 361 1.03 4.85 1.17
C MET A 361 1.36 6.13 1.94
N LEU A 362 1.60 7.23 1.22
CA LEU A 362 1.94 8.52 1.81
C LEU A 362 0.81 9.07 2.69
N ILE A 363 -0.42 9.10 2.18
CA ILE A 363 -1.60 9.60 2.88
C ILE A 363 -1.86 8.78 4.15
N SER A 364 -1.78 7.45 4.05
CA SER A 364 -1.93 6.54 5.18
C SER A 364 -0.87 6.80 6.25
N GLY A 365 0.39 6.89 5.86
CA GLY A 365 1.50 7.14 6.77
C GLY A 365 1.42 8.50 7.46
N LEU A 366 1.09 9.57 6.74
CA LEU A 366 0.86 10.90 7.31
C LEU A 366 -0.25 10.89 8.37
N THR A 367 -1.35 10.19 8.07
CA THR A 367 -2.47 10.04 8.99
C THR A 367 -2.03 9.31 10.27
N GLN A 368 -1.28 8.22 10.14
CA GLN A 368 -0.75 7.45 11.29
C GLN A 368 0.20 8.28 12.16
N LYS A 369 0.99 9.17 11.56
CA LYS A 369 1.93 10.05 12.26
C LYS A 369 1.30 11.36 12.77
N GLY A 370 -0.02 11.53 12.61
CA GLY A 370 -0.75 12.67 13.14
C GLY A 370 -0.75 13.93 12.27
N TYR A 371 -0.20 13.88 11.05
CA TYR A 371 -0.24 14.99 10.09
C TYR A 371 -1.58 15.04 9.34
N ARG A 372 -2.68 15.00 10.08
CA ARG A 372 -4.05 14.81 9.58
C ARG A 372 -4.45 15.80 8.49
N GLN A 373 -4.20 17.11 8.70
CA GLN A 373 -4.57 18.14 7.72
C GLN A 373 -3.78 17.99 6.43
N LEU A 374 -2.47 17.77 6.50
CA LEU A 374 -1.63 17.56 5.30
C LEU A 374 -2.04 16.29 4.55
N ALA A 375 -2.37 15.22 5.27
CA ALA A 375 -2.88 13.97 4.68
C ALA A 375 -4.19 14.22 3.92
N PHE A 376 -5.13 14.96 4.51
CA PHE A 376 -6.38 15.34 3.86
C PHE A 376 -6.15 16.21 2.62
N ASP A 377 -5.28 17.24 2.71
CA ASP A 377 -4.99 18.14 1.60
C ASP A 377 -4.36 17.40 0.40
N ILE A 378 -3.46 16.44 0.67
CA ILE A 378 -2.87 15.60 -0.37
C ILE A 378 -3.93 14.63 -0.93
N ALA A 379 -4.76 14.02 -0.07
CA ALA A 379 -5.83 13.13 -0.50
C ALA A 379 -6.83 13.83 -1.43
N MET A 380 -7.30 15.00 -1.04
CA MET A 380 -8.20 15.81 -1.87
C MET A 380 -7.55 16.23 -3.17
N ASN A 381 -6.31 16.76 -3.13
CA ASN A 381 -5.61 17.17 -4.34
C ASN A 381 -5.44 16.00 -5.33
N HIS A 382 -5.02 14.84 -4.82
CA HIS A 382 -4.85 13.64 -5.65
C HIS A 382 -6.18 13.16 -6.24
N TYR A 383 -7.23 13.08 -5.41
CA TYR A 383 -8.57 12.70 -5.81
C TYR A 383 -9.14 13.63 -6.89
N ASP A 384 -9.08 14.96 -6.67
CA ASP A 384 -9.60 15.96 -7.59
C ASP A 384 -8.88 15.93 -8.95
N ASN A 385 -7.56 15.71 -8.97
CA ASN A 385 -6.82 15.60 -10.22
C ASN A 385 -7.17 14.31 -10.97
N VAL A 386 -7.29 13.18 -10.28
CA VAL A 386 -7.77 11.91 -10.88
C VAL A 386 -9.19 12.10 -11.43
N PHE A 387 -10.07 12.79 -10.68
CA PHE A 387 -11.43 13.09 -11.12
C PHE A 387 -11.47 13.97 -12.38
N LYS A 388 -10.66 15.04 -12.46
CA LYS A 388 -10.55 15.89 -13.65
C LYS A 388 -10.13 15.09 -14.87
N VAL A 389 -9.08 14.23 -14.73
CA VAL A 389 -8.65 13.36 -15.83
C VAL A 389 -9.75 12.36 -16.22
N TYR A 390 -10.46 11.80 -15.24
CA TYR A 390 -11.61 10.94 -15.50
C TYR A 390 -12.72 11.65 -16.27
N LYS A 391 -13.07 12.88 -15.91
CA LYS A 391 -14.07 13.69 -16.62
C LYS A 391 -13.67 13.96 -18.07
N ASP A 392 -12.39 14.23 -18.31
CA ASP A 392 -11.88 14.56 -19.65
C ASP A 392 -11.73 13.31 -20.54
N THR A 393 -11.40 12.15 -19.96
CA THR A 393 -11.02 10.95 -20.74
C THR A 393 -12.01 9.80 -20.64
N GLY A 394 -12.96 9.87 -19.70
CA GLY A 394 -13.97 8.84 -19.44
C GLY A 394 -13.42 7.57 -18.76
N THR A 395 -12.16 7.55 -18.34
CA THR A 395 -11.53 6.36 -17.80
C THR A 395 -10.40 6.66 -16.79
N PHE A 396 -9.79 5.60 -16.25
CA PHE A 396 -8.66 5.65 -15.32
C PHE A 396 -7.36 5.30 -16.02
N TRP A 397 -6.26 5.86 -15.49
CA TRP A 397 -4.92 5.68 -16.02
C TRP A 397 -3.98 5.12 -14.95
N GLU A 398 -2.94 4.44 -15.38
CA GLU A 398 -1.96 3.79 -14.52
C GLU A 398 -1.25 4.78 -13.59
N TYR A 399 -0.91 5.96 -14.08
CA TYR A 399 -0.35 7.09 -13.35
C TYR A 399 -0.66 8.40 -14.06
N TYR A 400 -0.35 9.51 -13.40
CA TYR A 400 -0.78 10.86 -13.82
C TYR A 400 0.40 11.82 -13.93
N ALA A 401 0.22 12.89 -14.70
CA ALA A 401 1.18 13.98 -14.80
C ALA A 401 1.15 14.86 -13.53
N PRO A 402 2.30 15.34 -13.04
CA PRO A 402 2.36 16.15 -11.83
C PRO A 402 2.03 17.63 -12.04
N GLU A 403 2.21 18.17 -13.27
CA GLU A 403 2.04 19.60 -13.53
C GLU A 403 0.66 19.96 -14.10
N ASP A 404 -0.04 19.00 -14.66
CA ASP A 404 -1.35 19.14 -15.27
C ASP A 404 -2.28 18.02 -14.83
N ALA A 405 -3.58 18.26 -14.80
CA ALA A 405 -4.59 17.20 -14.65
C ALA A 405 -4.70 16.39 -15.96
N LYS A 406 -3.69 15.56 -16.26
CA LYS A 406 -3.58 14.71 -17.44
C LYS A 406 -3.06 13.33 -17.07
N PRO A 407 -3.28 12.30 -17.93
CA PRO A 407 -2.56 11.05 -17.80
C PRO A 407 -1.05 11.29 -17.83
N GLY A 408 -0.28 10.46 -17.12
CA GLY A 408 1.16 10.44 -17.24
C GLY A 408 1.60 10.05 -18.65
N PHE A 409 2.76 10.50 -19.08
CA PHE A 409 3.29 10.20 -20.42
C PHE A 409 3.47 8.68 -20.61
N MET A 410 2.78 8.10 -21.58
CA MET A 410 2.71 6.66 -21.86
C MET A 410 1.99 5.83 -20.77
N ALA A 411 1.26 6.44 -19.85
CA ALA A 411 0.44 5.71 -18.90
C ALA A 411 -0.59 4.83 -19.63
N ARG A 412 -0.86 3.65 -19.08
CA ARG A 412 -1.88 2.75 -19.60
C ARG A 412 -3.27 3.25 -19.23
N LYS A 413 -4.18 3.23 -20.19
CA LYS A 413 -5.59 3.59 -19.99
C LYS A 413 -6.42 2.37 -19.55
N ASP A 414 -7.64 2.65 -19.11
CA ASP A 414 -8.60 1.64 -18.60
C ASP A 414 -8.02 0.83 -17.44
N PHE A 415 -7.17 1.50 -16.65
CA PHE A 415 -6.38 0.88 -15.59
C PHE A 415 -7.03 1.05 -14.22
N VAL A 416 -7.72 0.03 -13.75
CA VAL A 416 -8.11 -0.13 -12.35
C VAL A 416 -7.34 -1.31 -11.78
N GLY A 417 -5.99 -1.11 -11.72
CA GLY A 417 -5.07 -1.76 -10.82
C GLY A 417 -5.08 -0.96 -9.52
N TRP A 418 -3.94 -0.39 -9.12
CA TRP A 418 -3.92 0.53 -7.96
C TRP A 418 -4.76 1.81 -8.13
N THR A 419 -5.15 2.20 -9.36
CA THR A 419 -5.97 3.41 -9.56
C THR A 419 -7.41 3.28 -9.06
N GLY A 420 -7.82 2.11 -8.58
CA GLY A 420 -9.01 1.98 -7.74
C GLY A 420 -8.88 2.61 -6.36
N LEU A 421 -7.65 2.87 -5.88
CA LEU A 421 -7.41 3.49 -4.57
C LEU A 421 -8.01 4.90 -4.43
N PRO A 422 -7.77 5.90 -5.33
CA PRO A 422 -8.36 7.22 -5.18
C PRO A 422 -9.89 7.21 -5.12
N PRO A 423 -10.63 6.64 -6.08
CA PRO A 423 -12.08 6.71 -6.08
C PRO A 423 -12.75 5.85 -5.00
N ILE A 424 -12.07 4.86 -4.43
CA ILE A 424 -12.68 3.94 -3.46
C ILE A 424 -12.05 4.13 -2.07
N ALA A 425 -10.80 3.71 -1.88
CA ALA A 425 -10.19 3.70 -0.55
C ALA A 425 -9.88 5.10 -0.02
N VAL A 426 -9.28 5.97 -0.84
CA VAL A 426 -8.98 7.36 -0.43
C VAL A 426 -10.26 8.14 -0.15
N LEU A 427 -11.30 7.97 -0.99
CA LEU A 427 -12.60 8.57 -0.75
C LEU A 427 -13.17 8.16 0.62
N ILE A 428 -13.19 6.87 0.92
CA ILE A 428 -13.79 6.35 2.16
C ILE A 428 -12.92 6.69 3.37
N GLU A 429 -11.62 6.43 3.31
CA GLU A 429 -10.74 6.43 4.48
C GLU A 429 -10.20 7.80 4.86
N TYR A 430 -10.01 8.69 3.86
CA TYR A 430 -9.31 9.96 4.08
C TYR A 430 -10.13 11.18 3.70
N ILE A 431 -11.04 11.08 2.73
CA ILE A 431 -11.95 12.19 2.37
C ILE A 431 -13.19 12.13 3.25
N PHE A 432 -13.86 10.99 3.34
CA PHE A 432 -14.97 10.78 4.28
C PHE A 432 -14.48 10.46 5.69
N GLY A 433 -13.23 10.08 5.83
CA GLY A 433 -12.55 9.87 7.09
C GLY A 433 -12.97 8.62 7.87
N ILE A 434 -13.52 7.60 7.20
CA ILE A 434 -14.09 6.41 7.82
C ILE A 434 -13.06 5.28 7.81
N ARG A 435 -12.57 4.90 8.98
CA ARG A 435 -11.58 3.81 9.14
C ARG A 435 -12.02 2.85 10.24
N ALA A 436 -11.98 1.55 9.94
CA ALA A 436 -12.32 0.49 10.88
C ALA A 436 -11.08 -0.08 11.57
N ASN A 437 -11.21 -0.39 12.85
CA ASN A 437 -10.32 -1.26 13.59
C ASN A 437 -11.15 -2.23 14.43
N LEU A 438 -11.43 -3.40 13.87
CA LEU A 438 -12.31 -4.38 14.51
C LEU A 438 -11.67 -4.99 15.77
N GLN A 439 -10.33 -5.05 15.87
CA GLN A 439 -9.65 -5.55 17.07
C GLN A 439 -9.98 -4.68 18.31
N GLU A 440 -10.03 -3.36 18.11
CA GLU A 440 -10.46 -2.40 19.14
C GLU A 440 -11.98 -2.19 19.14
N ARG A 441 -12.71 -2.88 18.24
CA ARG A 441 -14.13 -2.64 17.97
C ARG A 441 -14.43 -1.16 17.73
N GLU A 442 -13.56 -0.47 17.01
CA GLU A 442 -13.59 0.97 16.80
C GLU A 442 -13.81 1.35 15.34
N ILE A 443 -14.61 2.39 15.15
CA ILE A 443 -14.64 3.16 13.89
C ILE A 443 -14.11 4.56 14.21
N THR A 444 -13.05 4.98 13.53
CA THR A 444 -12.64 6.37 13.48
C THR A 444 -13.45 7.07 12.39
N LEU A 445 -14.07 8.21 12.72
CA LEU A 445 -14.71 9.14 11.78
C LEU A 445 -14.03 10.50 11.90
N ASP A 446 -13.19 10.82 10.93
CA ASP A 446 -12.38 12.04 10.85
C ASP A 446 -13.02 13.06 9.92
N VAL A 447 -13.84 13.97 10.46
CA VAL A 447 -14.71 14.86 9.68
C VAL A 447 -14.01 16.17 9.35
N THR A 448 -13.46 16.26 8.13
CA THR A 448 -12.84 17.47 7.61
C THR A 448 -13.76 18.22 6.64
N LEU A 449 -14.59 17.50 5.86
CA LEU A 449 -15.57 18.11 4.94
C LEU A 449 -16.64 18.91 5.67
N THR A 450 -17.14 19.96 5.02
CA THR A 450 -18.29 20.78 5.48
C THR A 450 -19.62 20.44 4.83
N ASP A 451 -19.58 19.84 3.62
CA ASP A 451 -20.77 19.38 2.91
C ASP A 451 -21.41 18.16 3.59
N ALA A 452 -22.66 17.88 3.25
CA ALA A 452 -23.29 16.65 3.67
C ALA A 452 -22.74 15.46 2.87
N TYR A 453 -22.37 14.39 3.56
CA TYR A 453 -21.86 13.16 2.94
C TYR A 453 -22.12 11.94 3.80
N GLY A 454 -21.82 10.78 3.27
CA GLY A 454 -21.90 9.54 4.02
C GLY A 454 -21.73 8.30 3.18
N ILE A 455 -21.98 7.17 3.81
CA ILE A 455 -21.88 5.88 3.19
C ILE A 455 -22.93 4.93 3.79
N LYS A 456 -23.54 4.11 2.95
CA LYS A 456 -24.35 2.99 3.40
C LYS A 456 -23.62 1.68 3.15
N LYS A 457 -23.97 0.66 3.93
CA LYS A 457 -23.42 -0.70 3.82
C LYS A 457 -21.90 -0.76 3.98
N TYR A 458 -21.32 0.13 4.79
CA TYR A 458 -19.90 0.02 5.13
C TYR A 458 -19.66 -1.30 5.88
N PRO A 459 -18.76 -2.17 5.41
CA PRO A 459 -18.52 -3.46 6.04
C PRO A 459 -17.74 -3.30 7.36
N PHE A 460 -18.18 -3.99 8.41
CA PHE A 460 -17.51 -4.04 9.71
C PHE A 460 -17.62 -5.44 10.30
N GLY A 461 -16.53 -6.18 10.32
CA GLY A 461 -16.55 -7.61 10.64
C GLY A 461 -17.22 -8.43 9.53
N GLU A 462 -17.45 -9.71 9.80
CA GLU A 462 -17.99 -10.66 8.82
C GLU A 462 -19.39 -10.25 8.33
N ASN A 463 -20.31 -9.93 9.27
CA ASN A 463 -21.72 -9.68 8.98
C ASN A 463 -22.18 -8.25 9.34
N GLY A 464 -21.30 -7.43 9.93
CA GLY A 464 -21.64 -6.09 10.38
C GLY A 464 -21.78 -5.12 9.21
N SER A 465 -22.80 -4.27 9.25
CA SER A 465 -23.08 -3.24 8.27
C SER A 465 -23.35 -1.92 8.98
N ILE A 466 -22.70 -0.87 8.53
CA ILE A 466 -22.81 0.47 9.13
C ILE A 466 -23.21 1.45 8.04
N ASP A 467 -24.28 2.21 8.31
CA ASP A 467 -24.64 3.39 7.55
C ASP A 467 -24.21 4.63 8.37
N ILE A 468 -23.48 5.54 7.75
CA ILE A 468 -23.02 6.79 8.34
C ILE A 468 -23.52 7.95 7.48
N LYS A 469 -24.17 8.92 8.13
CA LYS A 469 -24.59 10.19 7.52
C LYS A 469 -24.03 11.34 8.32
N VAL A 470 -23.25 12.21 7.68
CA VAL A 470 -22.76 13.47 8.23
C VAL A 470 -23.56 14.61 7.62
N GLU A 471 -24.17 15.46 8.45
CA GLU A 471 -24.93 16.61 7.98
C GLU A 471 -23.98 17.76 7.60
N LYS A 472 -24.47 18.64 6.71
CA LYS A 472 -23.77 19.87 6.30
C LYS A 472 -23.47 20.76 7.49
N ARG A 473 -22.29 21.38 7.49
CA ARG A 473 -21.84 22.30 8.54
C ARG A 473 -21.52 23.67 7.95
N SER A 474 -21.72 24.72 8.74
CA SER A 474 -21.39 26.09 8.33
C SER A 474 -19.88 26.33 8.20
N ASN A 475 -19.07 25.62 8.99
CA ASN A 475 -17.61 25.65 8.95
C ASN A 475 -17.01 24.43 9.68
N LYS A 476 -15.71 24.23 9.54
CA LYS A 476 -14.98 23.08 10.10
C LYS A 476 -14.98 23.00 11.63
N ASN A 477 -15.10 24.14 12.35
CA ASN A 477 -15.07 24.17 13.82
C ASN A 477 -16.38 23.70 14.46
N VAL A 478 -17.49 23.73 13.72
CA VAL A 478 -18.79 23.25 14.21
C VAL A 478 -18.73 21.74 14.41
N LYS A 479 -19.17 21.26 15.59
CA LYS A 479 -19.27 19.83 15.86
C LYS A 479 -20.13 19.15 14.77
N PRO A 480 -19.63 18.08 14.15
CA PRO A 480 -20.44 17.33 13.18
C PRO A 480 -21.69 16.73 13.83
N LYS A 481 -22.82 16.83 13.15
CA LYS A 481 -24.01 16.05 13.49
C LYS A 481 -23.99 14.79 12.63
N VAL A 482 -23.94 13.64 13.28
CA VAL A 482 -23.73 12.34 12.65
C VAL A 482 -24.86 11.40 13.00
N THR A 483 -25.51 10.82 11.99
CA THR A 483 -26.48 9.74 12.17
C THR A 483 -25.82 8.42 11.75
N ILE A 484 -25.88 7.45 12.64
CA ILE A 484 -25.31 6.12 12.45
C ILE A 484 -26.42 5.08 12.59
N THR A 485 -26.51 4.14 11.64
CA THR A 485 -27.35 2.95 11.74
C THR A 485 -26.46 1.73 11.61
N THR A 486 -26.53 0.81 12.56
CA THR A 486 -25.67 -0.37 12.60
C THR A 486 -26.37 -1.60 13.15
N ASN A 487 -25.97 -2.77 12.67
CA ASN A 487 -26.38 -4.07 13.22
C ASN A 487 -25.31 -4.68 14.16
N GLU A 488 -24.15 -4.00 14.34
CA GLU A 488 -23.10 -4.40 15.29
C GLU A 488 -22.71 -3.24 16.21
N PRO A 489 -22.45 -3.48 17.51
CA PRO A 489 -21.99 -2.43 18.42
C PRO A 489 -20.50 -2.13 18.17
N PHE A 490 -20.13 -0.86 18.34
CA PHE A 490 -18.74 -0.43 18.24
C PHE A 490 -18.51 0.89 18.98
N LYS A 491 -17.24 1.21 19.26
CA LYS A 491 -16.80 2.50 19.74
C LYS A 491 -16.55 3.44 18.56
N LEU A 492 -17.20 4.59 18.53
CA LEU A 492 -16.92 5.64 17.56
C LEU A 492 -15.91 6.63 18.12
N LEU A 493 -14.81 6.81 17.43
CA LEU A 493 -13.88 7.90 17.62
C LEU A 493 -14.19 9.01 16.62
N LEU A 494 -14.88 10.06 17.06
CA LEU A 494 -15.22 11.22 16.22
C LEU A 494 -14.14 12.29 16.35
N LEU A 495 -13.52 12.66 15.22
CA LEU A 495 -12.51 13.70 15.11
C LEU A 495 -13.02 14.83 14.23
N TRP A 496 -12.77 16.09 14.61
CA TRP A 496 -13.00 17.26 13.76
C TRP A 496 -12.08 18.39 14.20
N GLU A 497 -11.39 19.03 13.28
CA GLU A 497 -10.33 20.00 13.57
C GLU A 497 -9.39 19.49 14.69
N ASN A 498 -9.26 20.19 15.79
CA ASN A 498 -8.47 19.80 16.95
C ASN A 498 -9.28 19.11 18.05
N ASN A 499 -10.52 18.69 17.73
CA ASN A 499 -11.42 18.06 18.70
C ASN A 499 -11.46 16.55 18.52
N LYS A 500 -11.66 15.87 19.66
CA LYS A 500 -11.84 14.43 19.74
C LYS A 500 -12.97 14.10 20.69
N LYS A 501 -13.88 13.19 20.30
CA LYS A 501 -14.92 12.67 21.17
C LYS A 501 -15.17 11.20 20.90
N GLU A 502 -15.42 10.44 21.98
CA GLU A 502 -15.71 9.00 21.91
C GLU A 502 -17.17 8.74 22.25
N PHE A 503 -17.76 7.76 21.58
CA PHE A 503 -19.16 7.36 21.80
C PHE A 503 -19.28 5.84 21.70
N GLU A 504 -20.04 5.25 22.63
CA GLU A 504 -20.47 3.85 22.53
C GLU A 504 -21.71 3.76 21.65
N ILE A 505 -21.55 3.12 20.50
CA ILE A 505 -22.63 2.92 19.51
C ILE A 505 -23.22 1.52 19.72
N ARG A 506 -24.53 1.46 19.99
CA ARG A 506 -25.28 0.22 20.12
C ARG A 506 -25.98 -0.11 18.79
N LYS A 507 -26.43 -1.37 18.66
CA LYS A 507 -27.27 -1.78 17.53
C LYS A 507 -28.52 -0.90 17.40
N GLY A 508 -28.85 -0.51 16.17
CA GLY A 508 -29.97 0.39 15.88
C GLY A 508 -29.51 1.69 15.22
N SER A 509 -30.29 2.75 15.38
CA SER A 509 -30.01 4.06 14.80
C SER A 509 -29.85 5.09 15.91
N ILE A 510 -28.80 5.93 15.80
CA ILE A 510 -28.48 7.00 16.75
C ILE A 510 -28.03 8.25 16.00
N THR A 511 -28.35 9.42 16.53
CA THR A 511 -27.79 10.72 16.08
C THR A 511 -27.00 11.35 17.22
N ILE A 512 -25.76 11.80 16.95
CA ILE A 512 -24.82 12.37 17.91
C ILE A 512 -24.37 13.78 17.54
#